data_51e38165811db8464811afd456e910e2
#
_entry.id   51e38165811db8464811afd456e910e2
#
_cell.length_a   1.000
_cell.length_b   1.000
_cell.length_c   1.000
_cell.angle_alpha   90.00
_cell.angle_beta   90.00
_cell.angle_gamma   90.00
#
_symmetry.space_group_name_H-M   'P 1'
#
loop_
_entity.id
_entity.type
_entity.pdbx_description
1 polymer ?
#
loop_
_entity_poly.entity_id
_entity_poly.type
_entity_poly.pdbx_seq_one_letter_code
_entity_poly.pdbx_strand_id
1 'polypeptide(L)'
;WLEFEVDKRDQLMVSIDRKRKQSATMFLRALGIAVTNDDIIELLGNSDVIKRTLERDTALTREDALIEIYRRLRPGEPPTVDASRSLLEGLLFNPQRYDLARVGRYKVNKKLNLTTEEEVTVLTDEDIVATLRYLLSLAAGEQGFKVDDIDHFGNRRIRTVGELVANQFRIGMSRMERVVRERMSSQDIDEITPQSLINIRPIVASIKEFFGSSQLSQFMD
;
A
#
# COMPACT_ATOMS: atom_id res chain seq x y z
N TRP A 1 -0.89 -0.98 1.08
CA TRP A 1 -2.03 -0.38 1.76
C TRP A 1 -1.61 0.91 2.46
N LEU A 2 -2.19 2.02 2.07
CA LEU A 2 -1.98 3.34 2.65
C LEU A 2 -3.36 3.93 2.99
N GLU A 3 -3.54 4.36 4.23
CA GLU A 3 -4.80 4.90 4.73
C GLU A 3 -4.54 6.17 5.53
N PHE A 4 -5.23 7.25 5.18
CA PHE A 4 -5.21 8.50 5.90
C PHE A 4 -6.53 8.73 6.62
N GLU A 5 -6.48 9.29 7.80
CA GLU A 5 -7.67 9.65 8.58
C GLU A 5 -7.42 10.87 9.44
N VAL A 6 -8.49 11.57 9.77
CA VAL A 6 -8.51 12.53 10.89
C VAL A 6 -9.06 11.77 12.09
N ASP A 7 -8.26 11.65 13.15
CA ASP A 7 -8.63 10.89 14.34
C ASP A 7 -9.61 11.68 15.25
N LYS A 8 -10.09 11.05 16.33
CA LYS A 8 -11.00 11.66 17.31
C LYS A 8 -10.39 12.85 18.07
N ARG A 9 -9.11 13.10 17.93
CA ARG A 9 -8.38 14.22 18.54
C ARG A 9 -8.09 15.33 17.53
N ASP A 10 -8.71 15.28 16.36
CA ASP A 10 -8.45 16.15 15.23
C ASP A 10 -6.98 16.16 14.81
N GLN A 11 -6.38 14.98 14.69
CA GLN A 11 -5.01 14.80 14.23
C GLN A 11 -5.01 14.02 12.91
N LEU A 12 -4.21 14.46 11.96
CA LEU A 12 -4.05 13.81 10.67
C LEU A 12 -3.09 12.63 10.80
N MET A 13 -3.61 11.44 10.63
CA MET A 13 -2.89 10.19 10.86
C MET A 13 -2.75 9.37 9.57
N VAL A 14 -1.72 8.54 9.51
CA VAL A 14 -1.49 7.59 8.44
C VAL A 14 -1.24 6.18 8.98
N SER A 15 -1.85 5.18 8.33
CA SER A 15 -1.53 3.76 8.50
C SER A 15 -0.87 3.25 7.24
N ILE A 16 0.31 2.65 7.37
CA ILE A 16 1.04 2.01 6.28
C ILE A 16 0.97 0.50 6.49
N ASP A 17 0.53 -0.23 5.48
CA ASP A 17 0.42 -1.70 5.49
C ASP A 17 -0.34 -2.24 6.72
N ARG A 18 -1.44 -1.56 7.09
CA ARG A 18 -2.28 -1.87 8.26
C ARG A 18 -1.54 -1.88 9.61
N LYS A 19 -0.37 -1.26 9.68
CA LYS A 19 0.40 -1.12 10.92
C LYS A 19 -0.15 0.03 11.76
N ARG A 20 0.40 0.18 12.99
CA ARG A 20 -0.02 1.21 13.92
C ARG A 20 0.05 2.61 13.32
N LYS A 21 -1.01 3.38 13.50
CA LYS A 21 -1.14 4.77 13.04
C LYS A 21 -0.01 5.65 13.53
N GLN A 22 0.40 6.56 12.67
CA GLN A 22 1.43 7.55 12.94
C GLN A 22 1.02 8.89 12.31
N SER A 23 1.70 9.96 12.65
CA SER A 23 1.44 11.29 12.10
C SER A 23 1.65 11.32 10.58
N ALA A 24 0.69 11.88 9.85
CA ALA A 24 0.84 12.06 8.41
C ALA A 24 1.86 13.14 8.05
N THR A 25 2.09 14.13 8.92
CA THR A 25 3.14 15.15 8.75
C THR A 25 4.53 14.52 8.81
N MET A 26 4.76 13.60 9.75
CA MET A 26 5.99 12.81 9.81
C MET A 26 6.18 11.94 8.56
N PHE A 27 5.11 11.39 8.01
CA PHE A 27 5.16 10.63 6.77
C PHE A 27 5.56 11.50 5.56
N LEU A 28 5.02 12.73 5.45
CA LEU A 28 5.43 13.68 4.42
C LEU A 28 6.92 14.06 4.51
N ARG A 29 7.43 14.24 5.75
CA ARG A 29 8.87 14.47 5.98
C ARG A 29 9.72 13.30 5.50
N ALA A 30 9.32 12.08 5.85
CA ALA A 30 10.05 10.87 5.47
C ALA A 30 10.14 10.70 3.94
N LEU A 31 9.06 10.99 3.23
CA LEU A 31 9.06 10.98 1.76
C LEU A 31 9.88 12.14 1.17
N GLY A 32 10.07 13.23 1.90
CA GLY A 32 10.73 14.44 1.44
C GLY A 32 9.82 15.37 0.63
N ILE A 33 8.51 15.16 0.72
CA ILE A 33 7.50 16.02 0.07
C ILE A 33 7.43 17.38 0.77
N ALA A 34 7.46 17.39 2.11
CA ALA A 34 7.52 18.58 2.94
C ALA A 34 8.36 18.26 4.18
N VAL A 35 9.47 18.95 4.37
CA VAL A 35 10.45 18.60 5.41
C VAL A 35 10.30 19.46 6.65
N THR A 36 10.07 20.75 6.51
CA THR A 36 9.89 21.68 7.62
C THR A 36 8.41 21.82 8.01
N ASN A 37 8.15 22.40 9.19
CA ASN A 37 6.77 22.73 9.59
C ASN A 37 6.17 23.76 8.63
N ASP A 38 6.97 24.71 8.17
CA ASP A 38 6.49 25.76 7.26
C ASP A 38 6.12 25.16 5.90
N ASP A 39 6.93 24.23 5.37
CA ASP A 39 6.60 23.52 4.12
C ASP A 39 5.26 22.76 4.24
N ILE A 40 5.02 22.10 5.38
CA ILE A 40 3.78 21.38 5.65
C ILE A 40 2.59 22.32 5.72
N ILE A 41 2.74 23.46 6.40
CA ILE A 41 1.69 24.47 6.50
C ILE A 41 1.41 25.13 5.13
N GLU A 42 2.43 25.40 4.35
CA GLU A 42 2.28 25.91 2.98
C GLU A 42 1.56 24.90 2.10
N LEU A 43 1.91 23.63 2.23
CA LEU A 43 1.36 22.54 1.43
C LEU A 43 -0.07 22.18 1.78
N LEU A 44 -0.42 22.09 3.06
CA LEU A 44 -1.72 21.58 3.55
C LEU A 44 -2.64 22.64 4.17
N GLY A 45 -2.15 23.85 4.34
CA GLY A 45 -2.87 24.94 5.01
C GLY A 45 -2.64 24.96 6.52
N ASN A 46 -2.95 26.12 7.13
CA ASN A 46 -2.74 26.37 8.56
C ASN A 46 -4.01 26.08 9.38
N SER A 47 -4.55 24.85 9.26
CA SER A 47 -5.72 24.40 10.01
C SER A 47 -5.35 23.92 11.42
N ASP A 48 -6.32 23.91 12.35
CA ASP A 48 -6.10 23.42 13.71
C ASP A 48 -5.73 21.92 13.72
N VAL A 49 -6.23 21.14 12.76
CA VAL A 49 -5.86 19.72 12.55
C VAL A 49 -4.37 19.60 12.28
N ILE A 50 -3.82 20.43 11.39
CA ILE A 50 -2.39 20.40 11.06
C ILE A 50 -1.55 20.85 12.26
N LYS A 51 -1.92 21.92 12.96
CA LYS A 51 -1.20 22.38 14.16
C LYS A 51 -1.11 21.30 15.23
N ARG A 52 -2.26 20.69 15.59
CA ARG A 52 -2.31 19.59 16.57
C ARG A 52 -1.51 18.36 16.12
N THR A 53 -1.44 18.13 14.83
CA THR A 53 -0.65 17.02 14.27
C THR A 53 0.84 17.31 14.40
N LEU A 54 1.28 18.53 14.05
CA LEU A 54 2.68 18.97 14.15
C LEU A 54 3.18 18.99 15.60
N GLU A 55 2.34 19.39 16.57
CA GLU A 55 2.68 19.38 18.00
C GLU A 55 3.00 17.97 18.52
N ARG A 56 2.49 16.94 17.85
CA ARG A 56 2.72 15.53 18.21
C ARG A 56 3.91 14.91 17.50
N ASP A 57 4.46 15.56 16.49
CA ASP A 57 5.59 15.02 15.75
C ASP A 57 6.81 14.86 16.65
N THR A 58 7.34 13.65 16.69
CA THR A 58 8.55 13.31 17.44
C THR A 58 9.82 13.45 16.59
N ALA A 59 9.67 13.40 15.28
CA ALA A 59 10.75 13.49 14.29
C ALA A 59 10.61 14.79 13.50
N LEU A 60 11.60 15.66 13.62
CA LEU A 60 11.63 16.98 12.96
C LEU A 60 12.49 17.00 11.68
N THR A 61 13.35 15.98 11.51
CA THR A 61 14.18 15.82 10.31
C THR A 61 13.64 14.69 9.43
N ARG A 62 14.04 14.68 8.16
CA ARG A 62 13.71 13.61 7.23
C ARG A 62 14.24 12.25 7.68
N GLU A 63 15.48 12.24 8.14
CA GLU A 63 16.20 11.05 8.60
C GLU A 63 15.52 10.43 9.83
N ASP A 64 15.18 11.24 10.83
CA ASP A 64 14.49 10.78 12.03
C ASP A 64 13.10 10.23 11.69
N ALA A 65 12.38 10.88 10.79
CA ALA A 65 11.08 10.44 10.33
C ALA A 65 11.16 9.07 9.60
N LEU A 66 12.15 8.88 8.73
CA LEU A 66 12.41 7.61 8.07
C LEU A 66 12.69 6.48 9.07
N ILE A 67 13.55 6.74 10.05
CA ILE A 67 13.91 5.77 11.11
C ILE A 67 12.69 5.40 11.95
N GLU A 68 11.88 6.39 12.35
CA GLU A 68 10.70 6.16 13.19
C GLU A 68 9.65 5.31 12.44
N ILE A 69 9.42 5.59 11.16
CA ILE A 69 8.51 4.80 10.31
C ILE A 69 9.04 3.37 10.15
N TYR A 70 10.33 3.20 9.89
CA TYR A 70 10.96 1.89 9.74
C TYR A 70 10.77 1.03 10.99
N ARG A 71 11.03 1.58 12.17
CA ARG A 71 10.85 0.87 13.45
C ARG A 71 9.44 0.31 13.63
N ARG A 72 8.43 1.03 13.11
CA ARG A 72 7.03 0.60 13.18
C ARG A 72 6.67 -0.44 12.13
N LEU A 73 7.26 -0.34 10.94
CA LEU A 73 7.04 -1.31 9.86
C LEU A 73 7.78 -2.62 10.11
N ARG A 74 9.02 -2.54 10.64
CA ARG A 74 9.93 -3.65 10.89
C ARG A 74 10.43 -3.67 12.34
N PRO A 75 9.58 -3.99 13.31
CA PRO A 75 10.01 -4.07 14.71
C PRO A 75 11.05 -5.19 14.87
N GLY A 76 12.16 -4.86 15.54
CA GLY A 76 13.26 -5.81 15.78
C GLY A 76 14.42 -5.75 14.79
N GLU A 77 14.28 -5.07 13.67
CA GLU A 77 15.39 -4.82 12.76
C GLU A 77 16.07 -3.47 13.08
N PRO A 78 17.42 -3.39 13.05
CA PRO A 78 18.11 -2.13 13.26
C PRO A 78 17.82 -1.16 12.09
N PRO A 79 17.29 0.05 12.37
CA PRO A 79 16.97 1.01 11.32
C PRO A 79 18.23 1.70 10.82
N THR A 80 18.40 1.77 9.50
CA THR A 80 19.34 2.67 8.82
C THR A 80 18.54 3.60 7.90
N VAL A 81 19.06 4.78 7.61
CA VAL A 81 18.38 5.76 6.75
C VAL A 81 18.14 5.18 5.36
N ASP A 82 19.15 4.51 4.78
CA ASP A 82 19.06 3.94 3.44
C ASP A 82 18.08 2.78 3.36
N ALA A 83 18.09 1.86 4.35
CA ALA A 83 17.13 0.77 4.42
C ALA A 83 15.69 1.29 4.62
N SER A 84 15.53 2.35 5.42
CA SER A 84 14.23 2.99 5.67
C SER A 84 13.67 3.64 4.41
N ARG A 85 14.50 4.38 3.68
CA ARG A 85 14.14 4.98 2.40
C ARG A 85 13.77 3.91 1.38
N SER A 86 14.63 2.94 1.17
CA SER A 86 14.42 1.84 0.23
C SER A 86 13.14 1.04 0.53
N LEU A 87 12.81 0.85 1.82
CA LEU A 87 11.57 0.21 2.23
C LEU A 87 10.34 1.03 1.83
N LEU A 88 10.30 2.33 2.13
CA LEU A 88 9.17 3.20 1.79
C LEU A 88 9.00 3.35 0.29
N GLU A 89 10.07 3.64 -0.43
CA GLU A 89 10.07 3.75 -1.89
C GLU A 89 9.60 2.43 -2.53
N GLY A 90 10.11 1.30 -2.03
CA GLY A 90 9.70 -0.01 -2.50
C GLY A 90 8.24 -0.35 -2.22
N LEU A 91 7.64 0.16 -1.15
CA LEU A 91 6.24 -0.09 -0.81
C LEU A 91 5.25 0.75 -1.62
N LEU A 92 5.61 1.98 -1.98
CA LEU A 92 4.67 2.98 -2.52
C LEU A 92 4.90 3.29 -3.99
N PHE A 93 6.15 3.29 -4.44
CA PHE A 93 6.53 3.77 -5.77
C PHE A 93 7.09 2.66 -6.69
N ASN A 94 7.25 1.44 -6.20
CA ASN A 94 7.74 0.32 -7.00
C ASN A 94 6.56 -0.40 -7.67
N PRO A 95 6.47 -0.44 -9.02
CA PRO A 95 5.37 -1.06 -9.76
C PRO A 95 5.26 -2.58 -9.54
N GLN A 96 6.29 -3.24 -9.01
CA GLN A 96 6.22 -4.66 -8.65
C GLN A 96 5.47 -4.92 -7.33
N ARG A 97 5.28 -3.89 -6.50
CA ARG A 97 4.66 -4.00 -5.18
C ARG A 97 3.40 -3.17 -5.01
N TYR A 98 3.30 -2.07 -5.73
CA TYR A 98 2.17 -1.15 -5.70
C TYR A 98 1.60 -0.96 -7.09
N ASP A 99 0.32 -1.23 -7.25
CA ASP A 99 -0.36 -1.11 -8.53
C ASP A 99 -1.82 -0.69 -8.30
N LEU A 100 -2.15 0.53 -8.69
CA LEU A 100 -3.52 1.04 -8.72
C LEU A 100 -4.36 0.39 -9.83
N ALA A 101 -3.71 -0.23 -10.80
CA ALA A 101 -4.25 -0.56 -12.12
C ALA A 101 -4.86 0.68 -12.83
N ARG A 102 -5.19 0.58 -14.10
CA ARG A 102 -5.76 1.71 -14.89
C ARG A 102 -7.06 2.24 -14.29
N VAL A 103 -7.92 1.33 -13.81
CA VAL A 103 -9.20 1.71 -13.18
C VAL A 103 -8.98 2.49 -11.87
N GLY A 104 -8.01 2.07 -11.05
CA GLY A 104 -7.65 2.79 -9.83
C GLY A 104 -7.10 4.18 -10.14
N ARG A 105 -6.17 4.28 -11.11
CA ARG A 105 -5.62 5.57 -11.55
C ARG A 105 -6.73 6.50 -12.06
N TYR A 106 -7.60 6.03 -12.93
CA TYR A 106 -8.76 6.80 -13.40
C TYR A 106 -9.63 7.31 -12.24
N LYS A 107 -9.92 6.46 -11.25
CA LYS A 107 -10.72 6.83 -10.07
C LYS A 107 -10.05 7.90 -9.22
N VAL A 108 -8.74 7.77 -8.96
CA VAL A 108 -7.94 8.74 -8.21
C VAL A 108 -7.95 10.09 -8.95
N ASN A 109 -7.61 10.08 -10.22
CA ASN A 109 -7.62 11.29 -11.06
C ASN A 109 -8.98 12.00 -11.03
N LYS A 110 -10.06 11.25 -11.24
CA LYS A 110 -11.42 11.79 -11.23
C LYS A 110 -11.83 12.35 -9.87
N LYS A 111 -11.47 11.65 -8.78
CA LYS A 111 -11.85 12.07 -7.42
C LYS A 111 -11.09 13.30 -6.96
N LEU A 112 -9.80 13.35 -7.25
CA LEU A 112 -8.89 14.40 -6.81
C LEU A 112 -8.66 15.50 -7.85
N ASN A 113 -9.31 15.41 -9.02
CA ASN A 113 -9.16 16.32 -10.16
C ASN A 113 -7.70 16.43 -10.62
N LEU A 114 -7.03 15.26 -10.77
CA LEU A 114 -5.66 15.15 -11.25
C LEU A 114 -5.62 14.79 -12.73
N THR A 115 -4.51 15.11 -13.37
CA THR A 115 -4.27 14.86 -14.82
C THR A 115 -3.13 13.86 -15.07
N THR A 116 -2.79 13.06 -14.05
CA THR A 116 -1.75 12.03 -14.16
C THR A 116 -2.12 11.02 -15.25
N GLU A 117 -1.15 10.60 -16.07
CA GLU A 117 -1.34 9.63 -17.13
C GLU A 117 -1.88 8.28 -16.59
N GLU A 118 -2.79 7.63 -17.35
CA GLU A 118 -3.42 6.37 -16.92
C GLU A 118 -2.43 5.19 -16.84
N GLU A 119 -1.30 5.29 -17.54
CA GLU A 119 -0.21 4.33 -17.50
C GLU A 119 0.59 4.36 -16.21
N VAL A 120 0.56 5.48 -15.47
CA VAL A 120 1.21 5.63 -14.16
C VAL A 120 0.34 4.96 -13.10
N THR A 121 0.61 3.70 -12.81
CA THR A 121 -0.17 2.88 -11.87
C THR A 121 0.39 2.86 -10.44
N VAL A 122 1.52 3.49 -10.19
CA VAL A 122 2.08 3.71 -8.85
C VAL A 122 1.61 5.04 -8.28
N LEU A 123 1.76 5.24 -6.97
CA LEU A 123 1.49 6.54 -6.35
C LEU A 123 2.50 7.59 -6.82
N THR A 124 2.04 8.84 -6.85
CA THR A 124 2.87 10.02 -7.03
C THR A 124 2.79 10.89 -5.77
N ASP A 125 3.74 11.81 -5.59
CA ASP A 125 3.70 12.78 -4.50
C ASP A 125 2.44 13.65 -4.58
N GLU A 126 2.01 13.99 -5.80
CA GLU A 126 0.79 14.75 -6.05
C GLU A 126 -0.47 13.99 -5.60
N ASP A 127 -0.55 12.67 -5.82
CA ASP A 127 -1.65 11.84 -5.33
C ASP A 127 -1.78 11.92 -3.81
N ILE A 128 -0.65 11.84 -3.10
CA ILE A 128 -0.60 11.87 -1.64
C ILE A 128 -1.07 13.23 -1.14
N VAL A 129 -0.52 14.31 -1.69
CA VAL A 129 -0.86 15.69 -1.30
C VAL A 129 -2.33 16.00 -1.58
N ALA A 130 -2.82 15.66 -2.78
CA ALA A 130 -4.21 15.88 -3.16
C ALA A 130 -5.17 15.09 -2.27
N THR A 131 -4.81 13.84 -1.92
CA THR A 131 -5.60 13.03 -0.98
C THR A 131 -5.71 13.68 0.39
N LEU A 132 -4.60 14.19 0.93
CA LEU A 132 -4.57 14.86 2.23
C LEU A 132 -5.38 16.16 2.22
N ARG A 133 -5.24 16.98 1.18
CA ARG A 133 -6.04 18.19 0.99
C ARG A 133 -7.53 17.87 0.91
N TYR A 134 -7.90 16.87 0.11
CA TYR A 134 -9.29 16.43 0.02
C TYR A 134 -9.86 15.99 1.37
N LEU A 135 -9.09 15.20 2.13
CA LEU A 135 -9.48 14.74 3.46
C LEU A 135 -9.66 15.90 4.46
N LEU A 136 -8.76 16.87 4.43
CA LEU A 136 -8.84 18.06 5.30
C LEU A 136 -10.07 18.93 4.95
N SER A 137 -10.34 19.19 3.67
CA SER A 137 -11.52 19.92 3.22
C SER A 137 -12.82 19.18 3.57
N LEU A 138 -12.80 17.83 3.45
CA LEU A 138 -13.94 17.00 3.87
C LEU A 138 -14.17 17.09 5.39
N ALA A 139 -13.11 17.03 6.20
CA ALA A 139 -13.20 17.16 7.65
C ALA A 139 -13.65 18.55 8.11
N ALA A 140 -13.27 19.59 7.36
CA ALA A 140 -13.73 20.97 7.58
C ALA A 140 -15.19 21.21 7.15
N GLY A 141 -15.82 20.26 6.46
CA GLY A 141 -17.20 20.39 5.97
C GLY A 141 -17.34 21.37 4.80
N GLU A 142 -16.29 21.56 4.02
CA GLU A 142 -16.30 22.45 2.87
C GLU A 142 -17.28 21.97 1.78
N GLN A 143 -17.95 22.92 1.13
CA GLN A 143 -18.88 22.61 0.05
C GLN A 143 -18.15 22.01 -1.15
N GLY A 144 -18.75 20.96 -1.73
CA GLY A 144 -18.19 20.27 -2.90
C GLY A 144 -17.41 18.97 -2.56
N PHE A 145 -16.99 18.79 -1.32
CA PHE A 145 -16.34 17.57 -0.85
C PHE A 145 -17.38 16.59 -0.29
N LYS A 146 -17.33 15.33 -0.73
CA LYS A 146 -18.32 14.31 -0.37
C LYS A 146 -17.66 12.99 -0.04
N VAL A 147 -18.20 12.32 0.97
CA VAL A 147 -17.88 10.91 1.24
C VAL A 147 -18.47 10.06 0.11
N ASP A 148 -17.69 9.08 -0.36
CA ASP A 148 -18.17 8.14 -1.37
C ASP A 148 -19.06 7.07 -0.73
N ASP A 149 -20.11 6.68 -1.44
CA ASP A 149 -20.89 5.50 -1.10
C ASP A 149 -20.05 4.24 -1.44
N ILE A 150 -19.52 3.61 -0.39
CA ILE A 150 -18.67 2.40 -0.53
C ILE A 150 -19.44 1.19 -1.04
N ASP A 151 -20.76 1.16 -0.91
CA ASP A 151 -21.60 0.05 -1.32
C ASP A 151 -22.13 0.20 -2.75
N HIS A 152 -22.01 1.40 -3.32
CA HIS A 152 -22.41 1.64 -4.69
C HIS A 152 -21.57 0.80 -5.67
N PHE A 153 -22.22 0.07 -6.59
CA PHE A 153 -21.51 -0.80 -7.55
C PHE A 153 -20.48 -0.07 -8.42
N GLY A 154 -20.63 1.22 -8.66
CA GLY A 154 -19.61 2.05 -9.30
C GLY A 154 -18.31 2.17 -8.49
N ASN A 155 -18.35 1.94 -7.17
CA ASN A 155 -17.20 2.01 -6.26
C ASN A 155 -16.69 0.63 -5.83
N ARG A 156 -17.43 -0.44 -6.13
CA ARG A 156 -17.05 -1.83 -5.84
C ARG A 156 -16.69 -2.56 -7.12
N ARG A 157 -15.48 -3.10 -7.17
CA ARG A 157 -15.06 -3.95 -8.26
C ARG A 157 -15.51 -5.40 -8.01
N ILE A 158 -16.24 -5.95 -8.96
CA ILE A 158 -16.61 -7.39 -8.94
C ILE A 158 -15.49 -8.18 -9.62
N ARG A 159 -14.95 -9.15 -8.90
CA ARG A 159 -13.95 -10.08 -9.44
C ARG A 159 -14.64 -11.25 -10.13
N THR A 160 -14.23 -11.55 -11.35
CA THR A 160 -14.72 -12.72 -12.09
C THR A 160 -14.09 -14.01 -11.58
N VAL A 161 -14.71 -15.14 -11.85
CA VAL A 161 -14.16 -16.48 -11.50
C VAL A 161 -12.77 -16.67 -12.11
N GLY A 162 -12.57 -16.24 -13.36
CA GLY A 162 -11.27 -16.32 -14.02
C GLY A 162 -10.17 -15.58 -13.27
N GLU A 163 -10.44 -14.39 -12.75
CA GLU A 163 -9.49 -13.64 -11.93
C GLU A 163 -9.19 -14.35 -10.60
N LEU A 164 -10.21 -14.89 -9.95
CA LEU A 164 -10.06 -15.63 -8.70
C LEU A 164 -9.21 -16.89 -8.89
N VAL A 165 -9.46 -17.66 -9.95
CA VAL A 165 -8.64 -18.85 -10.32
C VAL A 165 -7.21 -18.44 -10.66
N ALA A 166 -7.03 -17.36 -11.43
CA ALA A 166 -5.69 -16.85 -11.75
C ALA A 166 -4.89 -16.49 -10.48
N ASN A 167 -5.54 -15.90 -9.48
CA ASN A 167 -4.90 -15.60 -8.20
C ASN A 167 -4.48 -16.88 -7.44
N GLN A 168 -5.33 -17.90 -7.43
CA GLN A 168 -4.98 -19.20 -6.84
C GLN A 168 -3.84 -19.89 -7.58
N PHE A 169 -3.83 -19.80 -8.90
CA PHE A 169 -2.72 -20.29 -9.71
C PHE A 169 -1.41 -19.60 -9.36
N ARG A 170 -1.40 -18.26 -9.22
CA ARG A 170 -0.21 -17.51 -8.80
C ARG A 170 0.29 -17.92 -7.41
N ILE A 171 -0.62 -18.17 -6.46
CA ILE A 171 -0.25 -18.68 -5.12
C ILE A 171 0.41 -20.06 -5.25
N GLY A 172 -0.15 -20.95 -6.05
CA GLY A 172 0.43 -22.27 -6.34
C GLY A 172 1.83 -22.16 -6.99
N MET A 173 1.99 -21.24 -7.94
CA MET A 173 3.27 -20.95 -8.59
C MET A 173 4.32 -20.44 -7.61
N SER A 174 3.99 -19.50 -6.74
CA SER A 174 4.90 -18.98 -5.71
C SER A 174 5.33 -20.07 -4.71
N ARG A 175 4.40 -20.95 -4.33
CA ARG A 175 4.72 -22.13 -3.49
C ARG A 175 5.68 -23.08 -4.21
N MET A 176 5.45 -23.32 -5.50
CA MET A 176 6.33 -24.16 -6.33
C MET A 176 7.71 -23.52 -6.50
N GLU A 177 7.78 -22.24 -6.82
CA GLU A 177 9.04 -21.48 -6.95
C GLU A 177 9.88 -21.58 -5.67
N ARG A 178 9.27 -21.42 -4.50
CA ARG A 178 9.96 -21.56 -3.22
C ARG A 178 10.59 -22.95 -3.07
N VAL A 179 9.84 -24.00 -3.39
CA VAL A 179 10.35 -25.38 -3.33
C VAL A 179 11.48 -25.63 -4.34
N VAL A 180 11.35 -25.09 -5.55
CA VAL A 180 12.42 -25.17 -6.58
C VAL A 180 13.68 -24.49 -6.08
N ARG A 181 13.57 -23.28 -5.55
CA ARG A 181 14.70 -22.50 -5.02
C ARG A 181 15.39 -23.22 -3.85
N GLU A 182 14.60 -23.82 -2.96
CA GLU A 182 15.10 -24.60 -1.83
C GLU A 182 15.85 -25.87 -2.30
N ARG A 183 15.32 -26.58 -3.30
CA ARG A 183 15.99 -27.73 -3.89
C ARG A 183 17.28 -27.35 -4.62
N MET A 184 17.28 -26.25 -5.38
CA MET A 184 18.48 -25.75 -6.05
C MET A 184 19.61 -25.39 -5.09
N SER A 185 19.28 -24.99 -3.85
CA SER A 185 20.28 -24.66 -2.83
C SER A 185 20.78 -25.88 -2.04
N SER A 186 20.04 -27.00 -2.07
CA SER A 186 20.34 -28.19 -1.25
C SER A 186 20.82 -29.41 -2.02
N GLN A 187 20.66 -29.43 -3.35
CA GLN A 187 21.06 -30.55 -4.21
C GLN A 187 22.36 -30.25 -4.96
N ASP A 188 23.06 -31.31 -5.34
CA ASP A 188 24.30 -31.22 -6.12
C ASP A 188 23.97 -30.75 -7.55
N ILE A 189 24.75 -29.80 -8.06
CA ILE A 189 24.48 -29.12 -9.36
C ILE A 189 24.54 -30.14 -10.52
N ASP A 190 25.37 -31.17 -10.41
CA ASP A 190 25.54 -32.14 -11.48
C ASP A 190 24.35 -33.13 -11.64
N GLU A 191 23.46 -33.23 -10.63
CA GLU A 191 22.29 -34.10 -10.64
C GLU A 191 20.98 -33.36 -10.90
N ILE A 192 21.00 -32.03 -11.00
CA ILE A 192 19.82 -31.23 -11.16
C ILE A 192 19.27 -31.29 -12.59
N THR A 193 18.03 -31.72 -12.72
CA THR A 193 17.27 -31.65 -13.97
C THR A 193 15.98 -30.84 -13.74
N PRO A 194 15.39 -30.19 -14.76
CA PRO A 194 14.09 -29.51 -14.61
C PRO A 194 13.00 -30.42 -14.05
N GLN A 195 13.01 -31.72 -14.42
CA GLN A 195 12.03 -32.71 -13.94
C GLN A 195 12.21 -33.03 -12.46
N SER A 196 13.44 -33.02 -11.94
CA SER A 196 13.69 -33.27 -10.50
C SER A 196 13.31 -32.05 -9.64
N LEU A 197 13.41 -30.84 -10.19
CA LEU A 197 13.10 -29.60 -9.49
C LEU A 197 11.61 -29.28 -9.45
N ILE A 198 10.93 -29.41 -10.59
CA ILE A 198 9.55 -28.95 -10.77
C ILE A 198 8.57 -29.98 -10.17
N ASN A 199 7.73 -29.49 -9.25
CA ASN A 199 6.63 -30.26 -8.67
C ASN A 199 5.32 -29.50 -8.85
N ILE A 200 4.39 -30.07 -9.60
CA ILE A 200 3.08 -29.43 -9.89
C ILE A 200 2.09 -29.55 -8.73
N ARG A 201 2.37 -30.37 -7.71
CA ARG A 201 1.43 -30.59 -6.58
C ARG A 201 0.97 -29.33 -5.87
N PRO A 202 1.83 -28.32 -5.60
CA PRO A 202 1.39 -27.06 -4.97
C PRO A 202 0.36 -26.29 -5.79
N ILE A 203 0.47 -26.31 -7.13
CA ILE A 203 -0.46 -25.66 -8.04
C ILE A 203 -1.81 -26.40 -8.00
N VAL A 204 -1.78 -27.72 -8.18
CA VAL A 204 -2.98 -28.57 -8.15
C VAL A 204 -3.69 -28.44 -6.80
N ALA A 205 -2.94 -28.42 -5.69
CA ALA A 205 -3.49 -28.26 -4.36
C ALA A 205 -4.19 -26.90 -4.19
N SER A 206 -3.59 -25.79 -4.66
CA SER A 206 -4.19 -24.46 -4.59
C SER A 206 -5.50 -24.36 -5.37
N ILE A 207 -5.56 -24.96 -6.56
CA ILE A 207 -6.78 -24.97 -7.37
C ILE A 207 -7.85 -25.85 -6.72
N LYS A 208 -7.49 -27.02 -6.24
CA LYS A 208 -8.44 -27.92 -5.52
C LYS A 208 -8.96 -27.27 -4.23
N GLU A 209 -8.10 -26.57 -3.48
CA GLU A 209 -8.48 -25.81 -2.30
C GLU A 209 -9.52 -24.74 -2.64
N PHE A 210 -9.33 -24.03 -3.75
CA PHE A 210 -10.28 -23.01 -4.20
C PHE A 210 -11.67 -23.58 -4.49
N PHE A 211 -11.76 -24.67 -5.26
CA PHE A 211 -13.05 -25.27 -5.61
C PHE A 211 -13.67 -26.16 -4.53
N GLY A 212 -12.87 -26.70 -3.62
CA GLY A 212 -13.35 -27.67 -2.61
C GLY A 212 -13.59 -27.06 -1.22
N SER A 213 -12.87 -26.02 -0.83
CA SER A 213 -12.90 -25.50 0.54
C SER A 213 -12.98 -23.98 0.65
N SER A 214 -12.92 -23.25 -0.46
CA SER A 214 -13.07 -21.80 -0.45
C SER A 214 -14.49 -21.39 -0.09
N GLN A 215 -14.63 -20.36 0.74
CA GLN A 215 -15.92 -19.75 1.06
C GLN A 215 -16.72 -19.35 -0.20
N LEU A 216 -16.04 -18.97 -1.28
CA LEU A 216 -16.65 -18.59 -2.57
C LEU A 216 -17.20 -19.77 -3.35
N SER A 217 -16.81 -21.00 -3.00
CA SER A 217 -17.21 -22.24 -3.69
C SER A 217 -18.13 -23.14 -2.85
N GLN A 218 -18.51 -22.72 -1.64
CA GLN A 218 -19.32 -23.51 -0.72
C GLN A 218 -20.74 -23.86 -1.23
N PHE A 219 -21.25 -23.08 -2.17
CA PHE A 219 -22.62 -23.20 -2.68
C PHE A 219 -22.67 -23.56 -4.18
N MET A 220 -21.60 -24.14 -4.71
CA MET A 220 -21.50 -24.55 -6.12
C MET A 220 -21.84 -26.03 -6.34
N ASP A 221 -22.81 -26.56 -5.60
CA ASP A 221 -23.35 -27.91 -5.80
C ASP A 221 -24.45 -27.92 -6.84
#